data_055b9f4e7085fd0b3055955d125ab007
#
_entry.id   055b9f4e7085fd0b3055955d125ab007
#
_cell.length_a   1.000
_cell.length_b   1.000
_cell.length_c   1.000
_cell.angle_alpha   90.00
_cell.angle_beta   90.00
_cell.angle_gamma   90.00
#
_symmetry.space_group_name_H-M   'P 1'
#
loop_
_entity.id
_entity.type
_entity.pdbx_description
1 polymer ?
#
loop_
_entity_poly.entity_id
_entity_poly.type
_entity_poly.pdbx_seq_one_letter_code
_entity_poly.pdbx_strand_id
1 'polypeptide(L)'
;MIRKNSATRTFLCLLLAFVFAASCLPQTIFATTDKKTVTTWPEGPENNSGAVCLLDADTGAVLYDKNMDEQRYPASITKILTALLIIENKQMTDTVTFGEHAVSESIPGNARINVQLGETITVEDALHAILLASANEVCTQLAIDIAGSEEGFAAMMNERA
;
A
#
# COMPACT_ATOMS: atom_id res chain seq x y z
N MET A 1 11.83 70.59 -9.28
CA MET A 1 11.36 69.82 -8.12
C MET A 1 10.30 68.80 -8.62
N ILE A 2 10.71 67.60 -8.98
CA ILE A 2 9.85 66.57 -9.63
C ILE A 2 9.16 65.76 -8.54
N ARG A 3 7.84 65.94 -8.38
CA ARG A 3 6.98 65.21 -7.46
C ARG A 3 6.82 63.77 -7.99
N LYS A 4 7.62 62.82 -7.47
CA LYS A 4 7.47 61.38 -7.81
C LYS A 4 6.13 60.88 -7.30
N ASN A 5 5.26 60.44 -8.22
CA ASN A 5 3.92 59.89 -7.93
C ASN A 5 4.00 58.68 -7.00
N SER A 6 3.56 58.83 -5.76
CA SER A 6 3.44 57.78 -4.74
C SER A 6 2.62 56.60 -5.26
N ALA A 7 1.54 56.87 -6.01
CA ALA A 7 0.67 55.86 -6.59
C ALA A 7 1.40 54.88 -7.54
N THR A 8 2.34 55.35 -8.36
CA THR A 8 3.09 54.50 -9.29
C THR A 8 4.05 53.56 -8.55
N ARG A 9 4.63 53.99 -7.43
CA ARG A 9 5.50 53.16 -6.60
C ARG A 9 4.69 52.07 -5.87
N THR A 10 3.54 52.43 -5.34
CA THR A 10 2.63 51.46 -4.68
C THR A 10 2.13 50.42 -5.67
N PHE A 11 1.76 50.85 -6.89
CA PHE A 11 1.30 49.91 -7.93
C PHE A 11 2.40 48.94 -8.36
N LEU A 12 3.66 49.45 -8.51
CA LEU A 12 4.79 48.57 -8.86
C LEU A 12 5.15 47.58 -7.75
N CYS A 13 5.09 47.99 -6.48
CA CYS A 13 5.27 47.07 -5.34
C CYS A 13 4.20 46.00 -5.25
N LEU A 14 2.94 46.36 -5.50
CA LEU A 14 1.85 45.36 -5.50
C LEU A 14 1.96 44.39 -6.68
N LEU A 15 2.40 44.84 -7.85
CA LEU A 15 2.64 44.02 -9.01
C LEU A 15 3.78 43.02 -8.77
N LEU A 16 4.89 43.49 -8.18
CA LEU A 16 6.01 42.64 -7.81
C LEU A 16 5.64 41.60 -6.73
N ALA A 17 4.86 42.01 -5.73
CA ALA A 17 4.36 41.07 -4.71
C ALA A 17 3.42 40.00 -5.30
N PHE A 18 2.59 40.37 -6.28
CA PHE A 18 1.70 39.42 -6.97
C PHE A 18 2.49 38.42 -7.84
N VAL A 19 3.52 38.89 -8.56
CA VAL A 19 4.40 38.03 -9.35
C VAL A 19 5.18 37.04 -8.44
N PHE A 20 5.64 37.52 -7.26
CA PHE A 20 6.34 36.66 -6.30
C PHE A 20 5.42 35.63 -5.65
N ALA A 21 4.20 36.03 -5.33
CA ALA A 21 3.18 35.10 -4.79
C ALA A 21 2.75 34.02 -5.80
N ALA A 22 2.69 34.38 -7.10
CA ALA A 22 2.36 33.42 -8.17
C ALA A 22 3.47 32.40 -8.44
N SER A 23 4.75 32.75 -8.13
CA SER A 23 5.88 31.83 -8.26
C SER A 23 6.04 30.86 -7.06
N CYS A 24 5.34 31.11 -5.95
CA CYS A 24 5.34 30.24 -4.76
C CYS A 24 4.19 29.23 -4.73
N LEU A 25 3.37 29.12 -5.78
CA LEU A 25 2.42 28.02 -5.87
C LEU A 25 3.21 26.70 -5.94
N PRO A 26 2.89 25.71 -5.10
CA PRO A 26 3.51 24.40 -5.20
C PRO A 26 3.20 23.86 -6.60
N GLN A 27 4.22 23.81 -7.44
CA GLN A 27 4.12 23.04 -8.67
C GLN A 27 4.03 21.58 -8.22
N THR A 28 2.82 21.01 -8.26
CA THR A 28 2.67 19.56 -8.23
C THR A 28 3.41 19.03 -9.45
N ILE A 29 4.67 18.66 -9.22
CA ILE A 29 5.40 17.84 -10.17
C ILE A 29 4.67 16.49 -10.11
N PHE A 30 3.71 16.30 -11.02
CA PHE A 30 3.33 14.95 -11.37
C PHE A 30 4.61 14.35 -11.95
N ALA A 31 5.30 13.56 -11.13
CA ALA A 31 6.28 12.63 -11.65
C ALA A 31 5.49 11.69 -12.58
N THR A 32 5.42 12.05 -13.85
CA THR A 32 5.16 11.07 -14.89
C THR A 32 6.35 10.13 -14.76
N THR A 33 6.15 9.03 -14.03
CA THR A 33 7.04 7.90 -14.11
C THR A 33 6.94 7.46 -15.56
N ASP A 34 7.88 7.95 -16.39
CA ASP A 34 8.07 7.42 -17.73
C ASP A 34 8.29 5.92 -17.52
N LYS A 35 7.25 5.15 -17.78
CA LYS A 35 7.31 3.70 -17.87
C LYS A 35 8.31 3.41 -18.98
N LYS A 36 9.58 3.28 -18.60
CA LYS A 36 10.64 2.91 -19.53
C LYS A 36 10.40 1.45 -19.90
N THR A 37 9.45 1.26 -20.81
CA THR A 37 9.23 -0.03 -21.45
C THR A 37 10.53 -0.34 -22.18
N VAL A 38 11.30 -1.27 -21.66
CA VAL A 38 12.49 -1.76 -22.35
C VAL A 38 11.98 -2.62 -23.50
N THR A 39 11.82 -2.00 -24.67
CA THR A 39 11.28 -2.62 -25.90
C THR A 39 12.22 -3.68 -26.51
N THR A 40 13.29 -4.07 -25.78
CA THR A 40 14.32 -5.04 -26.24
C THR A 40 14.31 -6.36 -25.47
N TRP A 41 13.38 -6.54 -24.51
CA TRP A 41 13.24 -7.82 -23.83
C TRP A 41 12.62 -8.88 -24.75
N PRO A 42 13.05 -10.15 -24.63
CA PRO A 42 12.39 -11.24 -25.37
C PRO A 42 10.91 -11.28 -25.01
N GLU A 43 10.10 -11.77 -25.94
CA GLU A 43 8.70 -12.01 -25.68
C GLU A 43 8.54 -12.91 -24.45
N GLY A 44 7.68 -12.50 -23.50
CA GLY A 44 7.50 -13.23 -22.25
C GLY A 44 6.82 -14.57 -22.46
N PRO A 45 6.91 -15.48 -21.49
CA PRO A 45 6.32 -16.81 -21.60
C PRO A 45 4.79 -16.72 -21.70
N GLU A 46 4.18 -17.61 -22.47
CA GLU A 46 2.73 -17.79 -22.43
C GLU A 46 2.29 -18.22 -21.03
N ASN A 47 1.23 -17.59 -20.54
CA ASN A 47 0.65 -17.92 -19.23
C ASN A 47 -0.89 -17.77 -19.27
N ASN A 48 -1.57 -18.49 -18.37
CA ASN A 48 -3.03 -18.51 -18.26
C ASN A 48 -3.55 -17.47 -17.24
N SER A 49 -2.67 -16.67 -16.63
CA SER A 49 -3.08 -15.66 -15.66
C SER A 49 -3.84 -14.51 -16.33
N GLY A 50 -4.84 -13.96 -15.66
CA GLY A 50 -5.59 -12.80 -16.14
C GLY A 50 -4.76 -11.51 -16.15
N ALA A 51 -3.81 -11.38 -15.18
CA ALA A 51 -2.84 -10.31 -15.11
C ALA A 51 -1.50 -10.86 -14.60
N VAL A 52 -0.39 -10.25 -15.00
CA VAL A 52 0.97 -10.59 -14.57
C VAL A 52 1.79 -9.32 -14.47
N CYS A 53 2.66 -9.26 -13.47
CA CYS A 53 3.70 -8.25 -13.37
C CYS A 53 4.99 -8.93 -12.88
N LEU A 54 6.07 -8.82 -13.65
CA LEU A 54 7.40 -9.27 -13.28
C LEU A 54 8.30 -8.05 -13.17
N LEU A 55 8.88 -7.85 -11.99
CA LEU A 55 9.75 -6.73 -11.69
C LEU A 55 11.16 -7.22 -11.37
N ASP A 56 12.15 -6.43 -11.76
CA ASP A 56 13.47 -6.50 -11.18
C ASP A 56 13.43 -5.88 -9.79
N ALA A 57 13.82 -6.64 -8.76
CA ALA A 57 13.66 -6.24 -7.36
C ALA A 57 14.61 -5.09 -6.96
N ASP A 58 15.76 -4.96 -7.61
CA ASP A 58 16.77 -3.96 -7.27
C ASP A 58 16.48 -2.61 -7.94
N THR A 59 15.97 -2.65 -9.17
CA THR A 59 15.78 -1.45 -10.00
C THR A 59 14.32 -1.01 -10.14
N GLY A 60 13.36 -1.89 -9.81
CA GLY A 60 11.93 -1.68 -10.06
C GLY A 60 11.55 -1.74 -11.55
N ALA A 61 12.47 -2.14 -12.43
CA ALA A 61 12.17 -2.23 -13.85
C ALA A 61 11.15 -3.34 -14.14
N VAL A 62 10.11 -3.01 -14.92
CA VAL A 62 9.14 -4.00 -15.40
C VAL A 62 9.79 -4.83 -16.49
N LEU A 63 10.02 -6.12 -16.24
CA LEU A 63 10.61 -7.06 -17.18
C LEU A 63 9.57 -7.73 -18.09
N TYR A 64 8.37 -7.97 -17.55
CA TYR A 64 7.25 -8.53 -18.27
C TYR A 64 5.94 -8.10 -17.61
N ASP A 65 4.96 -7.72 -18.41
CA ASP A 65 3.61 -7.39 -17.93
C ASP A 65 2.52 -7.96 -18.85
N LYS A 66 1.37 -8.21 -18.24
CA LYS A 66 0.12 -8.53 -18.91
C LYS A 66 -1.00 -7.93 -18.06
N ASN A 67 -1.72 -6.94 -18.57
CA ASN A 67 -2.83 -6.29 -17.86
C ASN A 67 -2.48 -5.86 -16.41
N MET A 68 -1.23 -5.42 -16.16
CA MET A 68 -0.75 -5.18 -14.79
C MET A 68 -1.48 -4.04 -14.08
N ASP A 69 -2.06 -3.10 -14.83
CA ASP A 69 -2.82 -1.97 -14.29
C ASP A 69 -4.34 -2.26 -14.20
N GLU A 70 -4.77 -3.46 -14.60
CA GLU A 70 -6.19 -3.83 -14.54
C GLU A 70 -6.58 -4.17 -13.11
N GLN A 71 -7.65 -3.54 -12.61
CA GLN A 71 -8.17 -3.83 -11.28
C GLN A 71 -8.69 -5.27 -11.22
N ARG A 72 -8.14 -6.06 -10.31
CA ARG A 72 -8.46 -7.48 -10.11
C ARG A 72 -8.62 -7.80 -8.63
N TYR A 73 -9.28 -8.90 -8.33
CA TYR A 73 -9.28 -9.48 -6.99
C TYR A 73 -8.02 -10.33 -6.83
N PRO A 74 -7.04 -9.91 -6.02
CA PRO A 74 -5.74 -10.60 -5.92
C PRO A 74 -5.81 -11.87 -5.07
N ALA A 75 -6.95 -12.17 -4.44
CA ALA A 75 -7.11 -13.27 -3.50
C ALA A 75 -6.00 -13.26 -2.43
N SER A 76 -5.41 -14.42 -2.12
CA SER A 76 -4.40 -14.52 -1.05
C SER A 76 -3.09 -13.80 -1.32
N ILE A 77 -2.84 -13.26 -2.51
CA ILE A 77 -1.69 -12.36 -2.74
C ILE A 77 -1.77 -11.14 -1.83
N THR A 78 -2.96 -10.70 -1.44
CA THR A 78 -3.19 -9.64 -0.44
C THR A 78 -2.42 -9.86 0.86
N LYS A 79 -2.16 -11.13 1.25
CA LYS A 79 -1.45 -11.48 2.47
C LYS A 79 0.01 -11.06 2.50
N ILE A 80 0.61 -10.76 1.35
CA ILE A 80 1.95 -10.17 1.27
C ILE A 80 1.95 -8.78 1.92
N LEU A 81 0.97 -7.93 1.58
CA LEU A 81 0.83 -6.60 2.20
C LEU A 81 0.39 -6.71 3.66
N THR A 82 -0.50 -7.66 3.98
CA THR A 82 -0.86 -7.96 5.38
C THR A 82 0.36 -8.30 6.22
N ALA A 83 1.20 -9.23 5.75
CA ALA A 83 2.43 -9.62 6.44
C ALA A 83 3.42 -8.46 6.59
N LEU A 84 3.56 -7.61 5.57
CA LEU A 84 4.40 -6.42 5.65
C LEU A 84 3.95 -5.49 6.77
N LEU A 85 2.65 -5.16 6.84
CA LEU A 85 2.11 -4.31 7.90
C LEU A 85 2.25 -4.92 9.29
N ILE A 86 2.11 -6.25 9.41
CA ILE A 86 2.35 -6.94 10.68
C ILE A 86 3.81 -6.76 11.13
N ILE A 87 4.77 -6.96 10.22
CA ILE A 87 6.21 -6.81 10.50
C ILE A 87 6.56 -5.36 10.89
N GLU A 88 5.90 -4.39 10.28
CA GLU A 88 6.12 -2.96 10.55
C GLU A 88 5.51 -2.52 11.91
N ASN A 89 4.53 -3.25 12.47
CA ASN A 89 3.76 -2.82 13.65
C ASN A 89 3.89 -3.74 14.87
N LYS A 90 4.49 -4.92 14.76
CA LYS A 90 4.61 -5.91 15.83
C LYS A 90 6.03 -6.46 15.94
N GLN A 91 6.37 -6.96 17.13
CA GLN A 91 7.59 -7.74 17.33
C GLN A 91 7.29 -9.24 17.09
N MET A 92 8.25 -10.01 16.58
CA MET A 92 8.08 -11.44 16.31
C MET A 92 7.69 -12.25 17.55
N THR A 93 8.15 -11.79 18.73
CA THR A 93 7.89 -12.42 20.04
C THR A 93 6.59 -11.97 20.69
N ASP A 94 5.87 -10.99 20.13
CA ASP A 94 4.57 -10.58 20.65
C ASP A 94 3.59 -11.74 20.59
N THR A 95 2.63 -11.76 21.50
CA THR A 95 1.59 -12.79 21.57
C THR A 95 0.31 -12.30 20.90
N VAL A 96 -0.25 -13.10 20.01
CA VAL A 96 -1.57 -12.92 19.40
C VAL A 96 -2.55 -13.80 20.15
N THR A 97 -3.64 -13.23 20.68
CA THR A 97 -4.73 -13.97 21.37
C THR A 97 -5.98 -13.91 20.51
N PHE A 98 -6.53 -15.08 20.17
CA PHE A 98 -7.68 -15.16 19.28
C PHE A 98 -8.99 -14.86 20.00
N GLY A 99 -9.67 -13.79 19.54
CA GLY A 99 -10.99 -13.37 19.99
C GLY A 99 -12.12 -14.06 19.23
N GLU A 100 -13.34 -13.85 19.71
CA GLU A 100 -14.56 -14.48 19.16
C GLU A 100 -14.77 -14.14 17.68
N HIS A 101 -14.52 -12.89 17.29
CA HIS A 101 -14.71 -12.44 15.90
C HIS A 101 -13.85 -13.26 14.92
N ALA A 102 -12.54 -13.34 15.15
CA ALA A 102 -11.62 -14.08 14.30
C ALA A 102 -11.93 -15.59 14.25
N VAL A 103 -12.35 -16.18 15.37
CA VAL A 103 -12.68 -17.61 15.46
C VAL A 103 -14.01 -17.94 14.79
N SER A 104 -15.02 -17.07 14.94
CA SER A 104 -16.38 -17.30 14.42
C SER A 104 -16.51 -17.02 12.93
N GLU A 105 -15.60 -16.26 12.33
CA GLU A 105 -15.63 -15.90 10.91
C GLU A 105 -15.30 -17.10 10.03
N SER A 106 -16.28 -18.01 9.94
CA SER A 106 -16.16 -19.27 9.21
C SER A 106 -16.86 -19.16 7.85
N ILE A 107 -16.14 -18.71 6.84
CA ILE A 107 -16.62 -18.77 5.45
C ILE A 107 -16.23 -20.15 4.89
N PRO A 108 -17.21 -20.98 4.43
CA PRO A 108 -16.89 -22.27 3.85
C PRO A 108 -15.89 -22.16 2.68
N GLY A 109 -14.83 -22.95 2.72
CA GLY A 109 -13.78 -22.95 1.70
C GLY A 109 -12.63 -21.99 1.96
N ASN A 110 -12.68 -21.14 3.00
CA ASN A 110 -11.57 -20.32 3.41
C ASN A 110 -10.44 -21.15 4.05
N ALA A 111 -9.19 -20.81 3.70
CA ALA A 111 -8.01 -21.40 4.32
C ALA A 111 -7.89 -20.96 5.78
N ARG A 112 -7.71 -21.93 6.70
CA ARG A 112 -7.66 -21.74 8.16
C ARG A 112 -6.71 -22.74 8.80
N ILE A 113 -6.19 -22.40 9.99
CA ILE A 113 -5.49 -23.33 10.89
C ILE A 113 -6.38 -23.81 12.04
N ASN A 114 -7.64 -23.29 12.11
CA ASN A 114 -8.68 -23.67 13.08
C ASN A 114 -8.30 -23.39 14.54
N VAL A 115 -7.79 -22.20 14.81
CA VAL A 115 -7.52 -21.71 16.18
C VAL A 115 -8.79 -21.68 17.03
N GLN A 116 -8.62 -21.84 18.34
CA GLN A 116 -9.71 -21.80 19.31
C GLN A 116 -9.80 -20.45 20.00
N LEU A 117 -10.98 -20.11 20.54
CA LEU A 117 -11.17 -18.89 21.33
C LEU A 117 -10.22 -18.89 22.53
N GLY A 118 -9.46 -17.78 22.69
CA GLY A 118 -8.48 -17.61 23.72
C GLY A 118 -7.15 -18.34 23.50
N GLU A 119 -7.00 -19.08 22.41
CA GLU A 119 -5.71 -19.64 22.00
C GLU A 119 -4.72 -18.53 21.72
N THR A 120 -3.43 -18.81 21.94
CA THR A 120 -2.35 -17.84 21.72
C THR A 120 -1.23 -18.43 20.90
N ILE A 121 -0.70 -17.63 19.98
CA ILE A 121 0.52 -17.95 19.22
C ILE A 121 1.44 -16.73 19.19
N THR A 122 2.70 -16.92 18.81
CA THR A 122 3.59 -15.78 18.57
C THR A 122 3.27 -15.09 17.24
N VAL A 123 3.69 -13.82 17.07
CA VAL A 123 3.59 -13.13 15.78
C VAL A 123 4.40 -13.87 14.70
N GLU A 124 5.54 -14.46 15.05
CA GLU A 124 6.32 -15.30 14.14
C GLU A 124 5.51 -16.50 13.62
N ASP A 125 4.86 -17.25 14.52
CA ASP A 125 3.99 -18.38 14.14
C ASP A 125 2.77 -17.92 13.34
N ALA A 126 2.21 -16.74 13.70
CA ALA A 126 1.11 -16.12 12.97
C ALA A 126 1.51 -15.79 11.52
N LEU A 127 2.69 -15.22 11.30
CA LEU A 127 3.21 -14.96 9.95
C LEU A 127 3.41 -16.27 9.16
N HIS A 128 3.92 -17.32 9.79
CA HIS A 128 4.00 -18.64 9.15
C HIS A 128 2.61 -19.17 8.78
N ALA A 129 1.62 -19.06 9.66
CA ALA A 129 0.25 -19.46 9.39
C ALA A 129 -0.37 -18.66 8.22
N ILE A 130 -0.14 -17.36 8.16
CA ILE A 130 -0.61 -16.49 7.09
C ILE A 130 0.02 -16.85 5.76
N LEU A 131 1.36 -16.97 5.70
CA LEU A 131 2.08 -17.11 4.44
C LEU A 131 2.12 -18.58 3.92
N LEU A 132 2.13 -19.59 4.80
CA LEU A 132 2.21 -20.99 4.40
C LEU A 132 0.84 -21.65 4.30
N ALA A 133 -0.05 -21.40 5.28
CA ALA A 133 -1.38 -21.97 5.32
C ALA A 133 -2.48 -21.01 4.83
N SER A 134 -2.13 -19.77 4.52
CA SER A 134 -3.09 -18.75 4.10
C SER A 134 -4.21 -18.49 5.11
N ALA A 135 -3.93 -18.64 6.42
CA ALA A 135 -4.91 -18.60 7.50
C ALA A 135 -5.62 -17.24 7.58
N ASN A 136 -6.91 -17.19 7.26
CA ASN A 136 -7.69 -15.96 7.23
C ASN A 136 -7.99 -15.43 8.64
N GLU A 137 -8.38 -16.31 9.57
CA GLU A 137 -8.68 -15.92 10.96
C GLU A 137 -7.48 -15.29 11.67
N VAL A 138 -6.26 -15.66 11.28
CA VAL A 138 -5.04 -15.05 11.81
C VAL A 138 -4.86 -13.64 11.26
N CYS A 139 -5.18 -13.41 9.98
CA CYS A 139 -5.18 -12.07 9.39
C CYS A 139 -6.21 -11.17 10.08
N THR A 140 -7.45 -11.66 10.28
CA THR A 140 -8.52 -10.94 10.96
C THR A 140 -8.13 -10.55 12.38
N GLN A 141 -7.56 -11.49 13.16
CA GLN A 141 -7.11 -11.15 14.52
C GLN A 141 -6.04 -10.08 14.54
N LEU A 142 -5.01 -10.21 13.70
CA LEU A 142 -3.93 -9.24 13.65
C LEU A 142 -4.37 -7.88 13.10
N ALA A 143 -5.34 -7.84 12.19
CA ALA A 143 -5.94 -6.59 11.73
C ALA A 143 -6.61 -5.84 12.88
N ILE A 144 -7.37 -6.56 13.72
CA ILE A 144 -8.01 -5.99 14.92
C ILE A 144 -6.96 -5.52 15.93
N ASP A 145 -5.93 -6.33 16.18
CA ASP A 145 -4.87 -6.02 17.17
C ASP A 145 -4.02 -4.79 16.77
N ILE A 146 -3.87 -4.52 15.48
CA ILE A 146 -3.04 -3.43 14.97
C ILE A 146 -3.87 -2.16 14.75
N ALA A 147 -5.04 -2.28 14.13
CA ALA A 147 -5.84 -1.14 13.67
C ALA A 147 -7.18 -0.98 14.41
N GLY A 148 -7.52 -1.86 15.34
CA GLY A 148 -8.77 -1.85 16.08
C GLY A 148 -9.96 -2.42 15.32
N SER A 149 -9.88 -2.57 13.99
CA SER A 149 -10.90 -3.22 13.14
C SER A 149 -10.30 -3.62 11.78
N GLU A 150 -11.01 -4.46 11.04
CA GLU A 150 -10.63 -4.82 9.67
C GLU A 150 -10.70 -3.61 8.71
N GLU A 151 -11.68 -2.72 8.88
CA GLU A 151 -11.79 -1.49 8.09
C GLU A 151 -10.60 -0.55 8.36
N GLY A 152 -10.20 -0.42 9.63
CA GLY A 152 -9.01 0.34 10.01
C GLY A 152 -7.74 -0.23 9.38
N PHE A 153 -7.61 -1.55 9.39
CA PHE A 153 -6.48 -2.22 8.76
C PHE A 153 -6.48 -2.08 7.23
N ALA A 154 -7.66 -2.19 6.60
CA ALA A 154 -7.81 -1.94 5.16
C ALA A 154 -7.43 -0.50 4.78
N ALA A 155 -7.74 0.49 5.63
CA ALA A 155 -7.29 1.86 5.43
C ALA A 155 -5.75 1.96 5.47
N MET A 156 -5.09 1.30 6.44
CA MET A 156 -3.63 1.22 6.51
C MET A 156 -3.03 0.55 5.26
N MET A 157 -3.66 -0.52 4.75
CA MET A 157 -3.23 -1.18 3.51
C MET A 157 -3.29 -0.24 2.30
N ASN A 158 -4.38 0.54 2.17
CA ASN A 158 -4.54 1.50 1.09
C ASN A 158 -3.55 2.67 1.17
N GLU A 159 -3.16 3.07 2.38
CA GLU A 159 -2.15 4.11 2.59
C GLU A 159 -0.74 3.60 2.25
N ARG A 160 -0.48 2.32 2.52
CA ARG A 160 0.85 1.70 2.35
C ARG A 160 1.12 1.24 0.92
N ALA A 161 0.08 0.94 0.12
CA ALA A 161 0.19 0.51 -1.26
C ALA A 161 0.48 1.68 -2.23
#